data_d37c404503a7900502a9351824bdaace
#
_entry.id   d37c404503a7900502a9351824bdaace
#
_cell.length_a   1.000
_cell.length_b   1.000
_cell.length_c   1.000
_cell.angle_alpha   90.00
_cell.angle_beta   90.00
_cell.angle_gamma   90.00
#
_symmetry.space_group_name_H-M   'P 1'
#
loop_
_entity.id
_entity.type
_entity.pdbx_description
1 polymer ?
#
loop_
_entity_poly.entity_id
_entity_poly.type
_entity_poly.pdbx_seq_one_letter_code
_entity_poly.pdbx_strand_id
1 'polypeptide(L)'
;FIATRHEDWYEGAKKFCIPFEGYLTYGGMNGRDMAALAVGLEENTEFDNIETRIKQVQYLAARLDEYGIPYQRPVGGHALFVDADKVLSSVPKEEFPAQTLAIELYLEAGIRGCEIGYILADRDPVTRENRFGGLDLLRLCIARRVYTNNHMDVIAAALKNVYDRRDEIKPVSYTHLTLPTNSR
;
A
#
# COMPACT_ATOMS: atom_id res chain seq x y z
N PHE A 1 16.35 -5.67 -2.80
CA PHE A 1 17.29 -6.69 -3.33
C PHE A 1 16.69 -8.10 -3.20
N ILE A 2 17.24 -9.05 -3.96
CA ILE A 2 16.83 -10.46 -3.90
C ILE A 2 18.03 -11.28 -3.42
N ALA A 3 17.80 -12.14 -2.42
CA ALA A 3 18.79 -13.09 -1.93
C ALA A 3 18.15 -14.49 -1.91
N THR A 4 18.81 -15.46 -2.50
CA THR A 4 18.34 -16.84 -2.56
C THR A 4 19.50 -17.83 -2.48
N ARG A 5 19.23 -19.05 -2.00
CA ARG A 5 20.20 -20.17 -2.01
C ARG A 5 20.06 -21.06 -3.25
N HIS A 6 19.07 -20.79 -4.09
CA HIS A 6 18.78 -21.57 -5.31
C HIS A 6 19.40 -20.90 -6.52
N GLU A 7 20.40 -21.53 -7.12
CA GLU A 7 21.13 -21.01 -8.26
C GLU A 7 20.24 -20.74 -9.47
N ASP A 8 19.36 -21.65 -9.79
CA ASP A 8 18.39 -21.53 -10.90
C ASP A 8 17.45 -20.32 -10.73
N TRP A 9 17.00 -20.04 -9.50
CA TRP A 9 16.21 -18.85 -9.20
C TRP A 9 17.03 -17.58 -9.33
N TYR A 10 18.28 -17.62 -8.86
CA TYR A 10 19.18 -16.49 -9.01
C TYR A 10 19.45 -16.14 -10.47
N GLU A 11 19.79 -17.13 -11.29
CA GLU A 11 20.01 -16.96 -12.72
C GLU A 11 18.72 -16.54 -13.47
N GLY A 12 17.56 -17.03 -13.05
CA GLY A 12 16.27 -16.59 -13.56
C GLY A 12 15.99 -15.11 -13.24
N ALA A 13 16.17 -14.71 -11.99
CA ALA A 13 15.96 -13.33 -11.55
C ALA A 13 16.89 -12.33 -12.25
N LYS A 14 18.15 -12.69 -12.50
CA LYS A 14 19.11 -11.87 -13.23
C LYS A 14 18.61 -11.47 -14.62
N LYS A 15 17.93 -12.38 -15.33
CA LYS A 15 17.40 -12.11 -16.67
C LYS A 15 16.33 -11.03 -16.67
N PHE A 16 15.55 -10.92 -15.60
CA PHE A 16 14.49 -9.92 -15.45
C PHE A 16 14.98 -8.63 -14.78
N CYS A 17 16.06 -8.68 -14.02
CA CYS A 17 16.55 -7.52 -13.29
C CYS A 17 16.87 -6.35 -14.23
N ILE A 18 17.59 -6.60 -15.30
CA ILE A 18 18.02 -5.55 -16.24
C ILE A 18 16.85 -4.80 -16.88
N PRO A 19 15.83 -5.46 -17.46
CA PRO A 19 14.72 -4.75 -18.09
C PRO A 19 13.74 -4.07 -17.11
N PHE A 20 13.66 -4.52 -15.86
CA PHE A 20 12.63 -4.04 -14.93
C PHE A 20 13.17 -3.18 -13.80
N GLU A 21 14.42 -3.39 -13.34
CA GLU A 21 14.96 -2.73 -12.16
C GLU A 21 16.24 -1.94 -12.44
N GLY A 22 17.18 -2.51 -13.19
CA GLY A 22 18.46 -1.92 -13.49
C GLY A 22 19.60 -2.94 -13.49
N TYR A 23 20.83 -2.46 -13.55
CA TYR A 23 21.98 -3.36 -13.65
C TYR A 23 22.18 -4.19 -12.37
N LEU A 24 22.63 -5.42 -12.52
CA LEU A 24 22.66 -6.46 -11.48
C LEU A 24 23.41 -6.07 -10.19
N THR A 25 24.41 -5.20 -10.29
CA THR A 25 25.26 -4.83 -9.16
C THR A 25 24.72 -3.67 -8.33
N TYR A 26 23.99 -2.74 -8.94
CA TYR A 26 23.54 -1.54 -8.25
C TYR A 26 22.05 -1.20 -8.51
N GLY A 27 21.37 -1.91 -9.41
CA GLY A 27 19.93 -1.68 -9.69
C GLY A 27 19.59 -0.26 -10.12
N GLY A 28 20.53 0.48 -10.72
CA GLY A 28 20.36 1.89 -11.08
C GLY A 28 20.59 2.88 -9.92
N MET A 29 20.90 2.41 -8.72
CA MET A 29 21.18 3.29 -7.57
C MET A 29 22.54 3.99 -7.71
N ASN A 30 22.62 5.24 -7.26
CA ASN A 30 23.89 5.92 -7.12
C ASN A 30 24.67 5.43 -5.89
N GLY A 31 25.98 5.71 -5.82
CA GLY A 31 26.86 5.23 -4.74
C GLY A 31 26.45 5.73 -3.35
N ARG A 32 25.86 6.93 -3.26
CA ARG A 32 25.35 7.50 -2.00
C ARG A 32 24.15 6.69 -1.48
N ASP A 33 23.22 6.34 -2.34
CA ASP A 33 22.04 5.57 -1.95
C ASP A 33 22.42 4.14 -1.58
N MET A 34 23.41 3.56 -2.26
CA MET A 34 23.96 2.25 -1.90
C MET A 34 24.62 2.28 -0.51
N ALA A 35 25.41 3.33 -0.20
CA ALA A 35 26.00 3.51 1.11
C ALA A 35 24.94 3.70 2.20
N ALA A 36 23.90 4.49 1.94
CA ALA A 36 22.78 4.66 2.86
C ALA A 36 22.01 3.35 3.08
N LEU A 37 21.82 2.55 2.02
CA LEU A 37 21.18 1.23 2.12
C LEU A 37 22.00 0.28 2.99
N ALA A 38 23.33 0.27 2.84
CA ALA A 38 24.20 -0.58 3.65
C ALA A 38 24.05 -0.28 5.15
N VAL A 39 24.12 1.01 5.53
CA VAL A 39 23.89 1.44 6.92
C VAL A 39 22.47 1.08 7.39
N GLY A 40 21.47 1.33 6.56
CA GLY A 40 20.08 1.02 6.90
C GLY A 40 19.81 -0.48 7.09
N LEU A 41 20.51 -1.35 6.37
CA LEU A 41 20.44 -2.80 6.56
C LEU A 41 20.99 -3.24 7.92
N GLU A 42 22.10 -2.65 8.36
CA GLU A 42 22.64 -2.89 9.70
C GLU A 42 21.70 -2.38 10.78
N GLU A 43 21.23 -1.13 10.69
CA GLU A 43 20.27 -0.56 11.63
C GLU A 43 18.96 -1.38 11.73
N ASN A 44 18.51 -2.00 10.64
CA ASN A 44 17.31 -2.83 10.64
C ASN A 44 17.50 -4.19 11.33
N THR A 45 18.71 -4.55 11.77
CA THR A 45 18.93 -5.72 12.62
C THR A 45 18.82 -5.40 14.11
N GLU A 46 18.82 -4.12 14.47
CA GLU A 46 18.74 -3.68 15.85
C GLU A 46 17.32 -3.82 16.40
N PHE A 47 17.19 -4.47 17.56
CA PHE A 47 15.88 -4.75 18.16
C PHE A 47 15.06 -3.48 18.40
N ASP A 48 15.61 -2.46 19.04
CA ASP A 48 14.92 -1.21 19.38
C ASP A 48 14.41 -0.50 18.13
N ASN A 49 15.17 -0.64 17.04
CA ASN A 49 14.84 -0.09 15.75
C ASN A 49 13.57 -0.73 15.18
N ILE A 50 13.51 -2.05 15.19
CA ILE A 50 12.36 -2.84 14.70
C ILE A 50 11.16 -2.68 15.63
N GLU A 51 11.39 -2.75 16.95
CA GLU A 51 10.31 -2.60 17.93
C GLU A 51 9.59 -1.26 17.81
N THR A 52 10.33 -0.16 17.70
CA THR A 52 9.76 1.18 17.52
C THR A 52 8.88 1.25 16.27
N ARG A 53 9.33 0.67 15.18
CA ARG A 53 8.58 0.62 13.93
C ARG A 53 7.27 -0.17 14.07
N ILE A 54 7.35 -1.36 14.65
CA ILE A 54 6.19 -2.24 14.86
C ILE A 54 5.19 -1.57 15.79
N LYS A 55 5.65 -1.00 16.90
CA LYS A 55 4.79 -0.27 17.86
C LYS A 55 4.04 0.90 17.22
N GLN A 56 4.64 1.58 16.27
CA GLN A 56 4.00 2.67 15.55
C GLN A 56 2.83 2.20 14.68
N VAL A 57 2.98 1.07 13.99
CA VAL A 57 1.89 0.44 13.24
C VAL A 57 0.80 -0.08 14.18
N GLN A 58 1.20 -0.71 15.28
CA GLN A 58 0.28 -1.21 16.30
C GLN A 58 -0.52 -0.08 16.96
N TYR A 59 0.11 1.08 17.17
CA TYR A 59 -0.57 2.25 17.70
C TYR A 59 -1.72 2.70 16.80
N LEU A 60 -1.46 2.84 15.48
CA LEU A 60 -2.52 3.17 14.52
C LEU A 60 -3.61 2.08 14.51
N ALA A 61 -3.22 0.80 14.53
CA ALA A 61 -4.16 -0.31 14.57
C ALA A 61 -5.08 -0.25 15.79
N ALA A 62 -4.53 0.05 16.97
CA ALA A 62 -5.32 0.20 18.19
C ALA A 62 -6.34 1.35 18.10
N ARG A 63 -5.97 2.46 17.47
CA ARG A 63 -6.91 3.58 17.24
C ARG A 63 -8.05 3.17 16.29
N LEU A 64 -7.74 2.38 15.26
CA LEU A 64 -8.79 1.86 14.35
C LEU A 64 -9.69 0.84 15.05
N ASP A 65 -9.16 0.04 15.95
CA ASP A 65 -9.96 -0.87 16.79
C ASP A 65 -10.98 -0.12 17.66
N GLU A 66 -10.57 0.99 18.27
CA GLU A 66 -11.46 1.85 19.05
C GLU A 66 -12.64 2.38 18.22
N TYR A 67 -12.43 2.59 16.91
CA TYR A 67 -13.44 3.10 15.99
C TYR A 67 -14.20 2.01 15.23
N GLY A 68 -13.81 0.74 15.41
CA GLY A 68 -14.42 -0.41 14.70
C GLY A 68 -14.13 -0.43 13.21
N ILE A 69 -13.04 0.21 12.76
CA ILE A 69 -12.65 0.27 11.35
C ILE A 69 -11.91 -1.02 10.98
N PRO A 70 -12.39 -1.78 9.98
CA PRO A 70 -11.78 -3.05 9.59
C PRO A 70 -10.46 -2.85 8.84
N TYR A 71 -9.47 -3.68 9.18
CA TYR A 71 -8.17 -3.72 8.52
C TYR A 71 -7.61 -5.14 8.52
N GLN A 72 -6.60 -5.40 7.70
CA GLN A 72 -5.96 -6.72 7.59
C GLN A 72 -5.16 -7.05 8.86
N ARG A 73 -5.35 -8.23 9.39
CA ARG A 73 -4.67 -8.75 10.60
C ARG A 73 -3.85 -10.00 10.30
N PRO A 74 -2.74 -10.21 11.03
CA PRO A 74 -2.10 -9.28 11.97
C PRO A 74 -1.49 -8.08 11.24
N VAL A 75 -1.27 -6.97 11.98
CA VAL A 75 -0.60 -5.79 11.39
C VAL A 75 0.88 -6.10 11.13
N GLY A 76 1.40 -5.53 10.04
CA GLY A 76 2.79 -5.68 9.65
C GLY A 76 3.73 -4.66 10.31
N GLY A 77 4.94 -4.55 9.76
CA GLY A 77 5.99 -3.70 10.30
C GLY A 77 6.21 -2.37 9.56
N HIS A 78 5.53 -2.10 8.45
CA HIS A 78 5.77 -0.88 7.65
C HIS A 78 4.51 -0.16 7.17
N ALA A 79 3.38 -0.83 7.23
CA ALA A 79 2.11 -0.29 6.76
C ALA A 79 0.93 -0.93 7.50
N LEU A 80 -0.19 -0.22 7.51
CA LEU A 80 -1.48 -0.75 7.88
C LEU A 80 -2.35 -0.81 6.61
N PHE A 81 -3.13 -1.88 6.47
CA PHE A 81 -3.97 -2.14 5.31
C PHE A 81 -5.43 -2.12 5.72
N VAL A 82 -6.12 -1.02 5.42
CA VAL A 82 -7.56 -0.88 5.69
C VAL A 82 -8.35 -1.72 4.69
N ASP A 83 -9.32 -2.50 5.17
CA ASP A 83 -10.17 -3.36 4.35
C ASP A 83 -11.28 -2.51 3.71
N ALA A 84 -11.03 -2.07 2.49
CA ALA A 84 -11.91 -1.15 1.79
C ALA A 84 -13.26 -1.77 1.40
N ASP A 85 -13.28 -3.06 1.08
CA ASP A 85 -14.52 -3.80 0.80
C ASP A 85 -15.48 -3.78 2.00
N LYS A 86 -14.92 -3.85 3.23
CA LYS A 86 -15.73 -3.80 4.44
C LYS A 86 -16.06 -2.37 4.90
N VAL A 87 -15.17 -1.42 4.63
CA VAL A 87 -15.41 0.00 4.95
C VAL A 87 -16.49 0.57 4.04
N LEU A 88 -16.39 0.34 2.74
CA LEU A 88 -17.30 0.86 1.72
C LEU A 88 -18.12 -0.27 1.08
N SER A 89 -18.81 -1.04 1.90
CA SER A 89 -19.58 -2.20 1.45
C SER A 89 -20.74 -1.88 0.49
N SER A 90 -21.13 -0.60 0.40
CA SER A 90 -22.12 -0.08 -0.56
C SER A 90 -21.54 0.17 -1.95
N VAL A 91 -20.20 0.25 -2.08
CA VAL A 91 -19.52 0.47 -3.35
C VAL A 91 -19.27 -0.87 -4.04
N PRO A 92 -19.79 -1.09 -5.27
CA PRO A 92 -19.53 -2.32 -6.00
C PRO A 92 -18.04 -2.53 -6.30
N LYS A 93 -17.63 -3.79 -6.40
CA LYS A 93 -16.22 -4.15 -6.68
C LYS A 93 -15.72 -3.56 -8.01
N GLU A 94 -16.59 -3.52 -8.99
CA GLU A 94 -16.33 -2.95 -10.32
C GLU A 94 -16.04 -1.44 -10.27
N GLU A 95 -16.38 -0.80 -9.16
CA GLU A 95 -16.17 0.62 -8.91
C GLU A 95 -15.06 0.90 -7.89
N PHE A 96 -14.22 -0.09 -7.63
CA PHE A 96 -12.94 -0.01 -6.90
C PHE A 96 -13.03 0.69 -5.53
N PRO A 97 -13.57 0.03 -4.50
CA PRO A 97 -13.74 0.59 -3.16
C PRO A 97 -12.47 1.19 -2.55
N ALA A 98 -11.30 0.53 -2.71
CA ALA A 98 -10.05 1.03 -2.15
C ALA A 98 -9.58 2.36 -2.78
N GLN A 99 -9.84 2.55 -4.06
CA GLN A 99 -9.54 3.82 -4.72
C GLN A 99 -10.51 4.91 -4.25
N THR A 100 -11.77 4.59 -4.12
CA THR A 100 -12.77 5.51 -3.56
C THR A 100 -12.38 5.94 -2.16
N LEU A 101 -12.00 4.99 -1.30
CA LEU A 101 -11.52 5.26 0.06
C LEU A 101 -10.25 6.12 0.07
N ALA A 102 -9.32 5.88 -0.86
CA ALA A 102 -8.10 6.68 -0.98
C ALA A 102 -8.40 8.15 -1.28
N ILE A 103 -9.35 8.40 -2.17
CA ILE A 103 -9.77 9.75 -2.56
C ILE A 103 -10.51 10.44 -1.41
N GLU A 104 -11.45 9.75 -0.77
CA GLU A 104 -12.19 10.28 0.36
C GLU A 104 -11.27 10.66 1.53
N LEU A 105 -10.28 9.82 1.82
CA LEU A 105 -9.29 10.11 2.85
C LEU A 105 -8.39 11.30 2.49
N TYR A 106 -8.05 11.44 1.20
CA TYR A 106 -7.30 12.59 0.73
C TYR A 106 -8.11 13.89 0.81
N LEU A 107 -9.38 13.86 0.43
CA LEU A 107 -10.27 15.02 0.53
C LEU A 107 -10.54 15.42 1.99
N GLU A 108 -10.63 14.43 2.89
CA GLU A 108 -10.89 14.66 4.30
C GLU A 108 -9.72 15.37 5.01
N ALA A 109 -8.49 14.92 4.76
CA ALA A 109 -7.34 15.38 5.54
C ALA A 109 -6.00 15.43 4.78
N GLY A 110 -6.00 15.37 3.44
CA GLY A 110 -4.79 15.38 2.63
C GLY A 110 -3.91 14.14 2.80
N ILE A 111 -4.46 13.03 3.30
CA ILE A 111 -3.74 11.79 3.55
C ILE A 111 -3.73 10.93 2.29
N ARG A 112 -2.53 10.60 1.80
CA ARG A 112 -2.37 9.69 0.66
C ARG A 112 -2.23 8.25 1.15
N GLY A 113 -3.16 7.42 0.73
CA GLY A 113 -3.02 5.96 0.73
C GLY A 113 -2.70 5.43 -0.66
N CYS A 114 -2.38 4.15 -0.74
CA CYS A 114 -2.19 3.44 -1.99
C CYS A 114 -3.12 2.23 -2.01
N GLU A 115 -3.96 2.15 -3.02
CA GLU A 115 -4.81 0.98 -3.22
C GLU A 115 -3.96 -0.23 -3.57
N ILE A 116 -4.27 -1.36 -2.96
CA ILE A 116 -3.62 -2.66 -3.16
C ILE A 116 -4.72 -3.70 -3.27
N GLY A 117 -5.12 -4.02 -4.47
CA GLY A 117 -6.21 -4.96 -4.66
C GLY A 117 -6.70 -5.00 -6.10
N TYR A 118 -7.94 -4.65 -6.34
CA TYR A 118 -8.61 -4.84 -7.62
C TYR A 118 -7.94 -4.11 -8.79
N ILE A 119 -7.44 -2.90 -8.60
CA ILE A 119 -6.71 -2.16 -9.65
C ILE A 119 -5.41 -2.87 -10.03
N LEU A 120 -4.71 -3.46 -9.05
CA LEU A 120 -3.45 -4.18 -9.29
C LEU A 120 -3.65 -5.60 -9.84
N ALA A 121 -4.87 -6.14 -9.77
CA ALA A 121 -5.17 -7.48 -10.28
C ALA A 121 -5.13 -7.56 -11.82
N ASP A 122 -5.07 -6.40 -12.48
CA ASP A 122 -5.05 -6.25 -13.93
C ASP A 122 -6.32 -6.84 -14.62
N ARG A 123 -6.32 -6.85 -15.91
CA ARG A 123 -7.39 -7.40 -16.75
C ARG A 123 -7.00 -8.74 -17.33
N ASP A 124 -8.01 -9.53 -17.61
CA ASP A 124 -7.80 -10.74 -18.40
C ASP A 124 -7.22 -10.35 -19.78
N PRO A 125 -6.12 -10.97 -20.24
CA PRO A 125 -5.47 -10.58 -21.48
C PRO A 125 -6.30 -10.89 -22.73
N VAL A 126 -7.28 -11.81 -22.63
CA VAL A 126 -8.13 -12.25 -23.75
C VAL A 126 -9.49 -11.55 -23.70
N THR A 127 -10.21 -11.68 -22.59
CA THR A 127 -11.57 -11.12 -22.45
C THR A 127 -11.57 -9.62 -22.13
N ARG A 128 -10.46 -9.10 -21.63
CA ARG A 128 -10.30 -7.71 -21.18
C ARG A 128 -11.18 -7.35 -19.97
N GLU A 129 -11.81 -8.31 -19.36
CA GLU A 129 -12.57 -8.13 -18.13
C GLU A 129 -11.65 -7.89 -16.94
N ASN A 130 -12.11 -7.09 -15.98
CA ASN A 130 -11.37 -6.85 -14.75
C ASN A 130 -11.27 -8.15 -13.93
N ARG A 131 -10.08 -8.40 -13.39
CA ARG A 131 -9.86 -9.47 -12.43
C ARG A 131 -10.04 -8.91 -11.03
N PHE A 132 -10.82 -9.62 -10.21
CA PHE A 132 -11.00 -9.26 -8.82
C PHE A 132 -10.28 -10.30 -7.96
N GLY A 133 -9.27 -9.85 -7.22
CA GLY A 133 -8.65 -10.64 -6.16
C GLY A 133 -9.60 -10.83 -4.98
N GLY A 134 -9.15 -11.54 -3.97
CA GLY A 134 -9.95 -11.78 -2.76
C GLY A 134 -9.98 -10.60 -1.78
N LEU A 135 -9.19 -9.55 -2.00
CA LEU A 135 -9.03 -8.41 -1.10
C LEU A 135 -8.89 -7.11 -1.89
N ASP A 136 -9.53 -6.05 -1.40
CA ASP A 136 -9.33 -4.68 -1.85
C ASP A 136 -8.94 -3.81 -0.66
N LEU A 137 -7.67 -3.40 -0.62
CA LEU A 137 -7.06 -2.80 0.57
C LEU A 137 -6.53 -1.40 0.27
N LEU A 138 -6.71 -0.49 1.23
CA LEU A 138 -6.00 0.79 1.24
C LEU A 138 -4.77 0.66 2.13
N ARG A 139 -3.57 0.73 1.52
CA ARG A 139 -2.30 0.70 2.22
C ARG A 139 -1.93 2.09 2.73
N LEU A 140 -1.74 2.20 4.03
CA LEU A 140 -1.19 3.38 4.70
C LEU A 140 0.25 3.07 5.11
N CYS A 141 1.21 3.59 4.35
CA CYS A 141 2.63 3.40 4.63
C CYS A 141 3.06 4.30 5.79
N ILE A 142 3.70 3.71 6.79
CA ILE A 142 4.25 4.42 7.95
C ILE A 142 5.76 4.47 7.77
N ALA A 143 6.23 5.58 7.19
CA ALA A 143 7.65 5.81 6.99
C ALA A 143 8.32 6.08 8.34
N ARG A 144 9.34 5.26 8.64
CA ARG A 144 10.08 5.39 9.88
C ARG A 144 10.80 6.73 9.98
N ARG A 145 10.85 7.28 11.19
CA ARG A 145 11.48 8.59 11.52
C ARG A 145 10.83 9.79 10.82
N VAL A 146 9.69 9.59 10.15
CA VAL A 146 8.94 10.68 9.49
C VAL A 146 7.70 11.04 10.30
N TYR A 147 6.96 10.03 10.75
CA TYR A 147 5.68 10.20 11.43
C TYR A 147 5.80 9.92 12.93
N THR A 148 5.00 10.66 13.70
CA THR A 148 4.82 10.50 15.16
C THR A 148 3.42 9.96 15.44
N ASN A 149 3.14 9.62 16.70
CA ASN A 149 1.81 9.19 17.12
C ASN A 149 0.74 10.26 16.86
N ASN A 150 1.08 11.54 16.94
CA ASN A 150 0.14 12.61 16.60
C ASN A 150 -0.32 12.54 15.14
N HIS A 151 0.57 12.16 14.21
CA HIS A 151 0.18 11.92 12.83
C HIS A 151 -0.75 10.70 12.71
N MET A 152 -0.50 9.64 13.50
CA MET A 152 -1.37 8.46 13.53
C MET A 152 -2.76 8.82 14.06
N ASP A 153 -2.86 9.69 15.07
CA ASP A 153 -4.14 10.18 15.59
C ASP A 153 -4.92 10.97 14.53
N VAL A 154 -4.25 11.81 13.75
CA VAL A 154 -4.89 12.53 12.63
C VAL A 154 -5.39 11.55 11.56
N ILE A 155 -4.58 10.54 11.22
CA ILE A 155 -4.98 9.51 10.25
C ILE A 155 -6.19 8.73 10.75
N ALA A 156 -6.18 8.31 12.01
CA ALA A 156 -7.28 7.56 12.61
C ALA A 156 -8.57 8.39 12.68
N ALA A 157 -8.48 9.67 13.06
CA ALA A 157 -9.62 10.59 13.11
C ALA A 157 -10.20 10.82 11.69
N ALA A 158 -9.36 11.03 10.69
CA ALA A 158 -9.81 11.20 9.32
C ALA A 158 -10.50 9.93 8.78
N LEU A 159 -9.94 8.75 9.04
CA LEU A 159 -10.58 7.48 8.69
C LEU A 159 -11.92 7.31 9.40
N LYS A 160 -12.00 7.72 10.68
CA LYS A 160 -13.27 7.70 11.41
C LYS A 160 -14.33 8.58 10.76
N ASN A 161 -13.99 9.81 10.41
CA ASN A 161 -14.91 10.72 9.74
C ASN A 161 -15.42 10.15 8.41
N VAL A 162 -14.53 9.54 7.62
CA VAL A 162 -14.91 8.86 6.38
C VAL A 162 -15.80 7.64 6.69
N TYR A 163 -15.45 6.85 7.70
CA TYR A 163 -16.20 5.66 8.09
C TYR A 163 -17.61 6.01 8.61
N ASP A 164 -17.76 7.09 9.35
CA ASP A 164 -19.05 7.52 9.89
C ASP A 164 -20.06 7.92 8.77
N ARG A 165 -19.57 8.46 7.65
CA ARG A 165 -20.40 8.84 6.48
C ARG A 165 -20.33 7.84 5.31
N ARG A 166 -19.80 6.63 5.54
CA ARG A 166 -19.55 5.64 4.48
C ARG A 166 -20.73 5.29 3.60
N ASP A 167 -21.95 5.34 4.16
CA ASP A 167 -23.17 5.03 3.43
C ASP A 167 -23.62 6.16 2.47
N GLU A 168 -23.03 7.34 2.59
CA GLU A 168 -23.26 8.50 1.72
C GLU A 168 -22.21 8.61 0.60
N ILE A 169 -21.12 7.85 0.71
CA ILE A 169 -20.00 7.90 -0.22
C ILE A 169 -20.40 7.25 -1.55
N LYS A 170 -20.21 7.99 -2.61
CA LYS A 170 -20.43 7.52 -3.97
C LYS A 170 -19.11 7.08 -4.59
N PRO A 171 -19.14 6.04 -5.42
CA PRO A 171 -17.97 5.59 -6.13
C PRO A 171 -17.42 6.70 -7.04
N VAL A 172 -16.13 6.67 -7.23
CA VAL A 172 -15.46 7.64 -8.10
C VAL A 172 -15.68 7.29 -9.55
N SER A 173 -16.07 8.25 -10.37
CA SER A 173 -16.21 8.03 -11.81
C SER A 173 -14.82 7.91 -12.47
N TYR A 174 -14.52 6.74 -13.04
CA TYR A 174 -13.22 6.41 -13.63
C TYR A 174 -13.05 6.79 -15.10
N THR A 175 -13.65 7.85 -15.55
CA THR A 175 -13.43 8.33 -16.93
C THR A 175 -11.98 8.69 -17.23
N HIS A 176 -11.11 8.78 -16.21
CA HIS A 176 -9.70 9.19 -16.35
C HIS A 176 -8.66 8.09 -16.12
N LEU A 177 -9.05 6.90 -15.64
CA LEU A 177 -8.13 5.78 -15.45
C LEU A 177 -8.05 4.82 -16.65
N THR A 178 -8.83 5.03 -17.67
CA THR A 178 -8.45 4.49 -18.96
C THR A 178 -7.22 5.25 -19.41
N LEU A 179 -6.04 4.65 -19.26
CA LEU A 179 -4.87 5.07 -20.02
C LEU A 179 -5.35 5.34 -21.45
N PRO A 180 -5.01 6.48 -22.05
CA PRO A 180 -5.38 6.73 -23.43
C PRO A 180 -4.86 5.54 -24.23
N THR A 181 -5.73 4.63 -24.58
CA THR A 181 -5.44 3.66 -25.59
C THR A 181 -5.19 4.48 -26.84
N ASN A 182 -3.94 4.62 -27.21
CA ASN A 182 -3.60 5.09 -28.53
C ASN A 182 -4.26 4.12 -29.53
N SER A 183 -5.51 4.38 -29.81
CA SER A 183 -6.16 3.85 -31.00
C SER A 183 -5.49 4.55 -32.18
N ARG A 184 -4.47 3.91 -32.73
CA ARG A 184 -4.08 4.07 -34.11
C ARG A 184 -4.53 2.86 -34.87
#